data_34dccc976029db69c926e91c6eab23b1
#
_entry.id   34dccc976029db69c926e91c6eab23b1
#
_cell.length_a   1.000
_cell.length_b   1.000
_cell.length_c   1.000
_cell.angle_alpha   90.00
_cell.angle_beta   90.00
_cell.angle_gamma   90.00
#
_symmetry.space_group_name_H-M   'P 1'
#
loop_
_entity.id
_entity.type
_entity.pdbx_description
1 polymer ?
#
loop_
_entity_poly.entity_id
_entity_poly.type
_entity_poly.pdbx_seq_one_letter_code
_entity_poly.pdbx_strand_id
1 'polypeptide(L)'
;IFLGNGFYGDWTKPGVNITSSEVIDRSFKAMDELTEKYARHKSFYGWYFPDETCIILRFSGNFMKYVNLCSARCREITPDKKTLIAPYGTNLTLTNSKYIDALASLDVDFIAYQDEIGVKKTRVWQSEKIFARLKKAHDKAGRAALWADIELFDFEGMVYKSALLPADFERIERQIANVAPYADKIIGYQYIGLMNPEDSGSFAGHESSAELYRQYAEYLKK
;
A
#
# COMPACT_ATOMS: atom_id res chain seq x y z
N ILE A 1 -3.90 11.69 6.68
CA ILE A 1 -3.20 10.57 7.32
C ILE A 1 -4.13 9.37 7.37
N PHE A 2 -3.62 8.17 7.00
CA PHE A 2 -4.25 6.90 7.34
C PHE A 2 -3.63 6.37 8.64
N LEU A 3 -4.46 5.87 9.54
CA LEU A 3 -4.01 5.16 10.73
C LEU A 3 -4.08 3.66 10.48
N GLY A 4 -3.01 2.92 10.79
CA GLY A 4 -3.03 1.47 10.78
C GLY A 4 -3.83 0.93 11.97
N ASN A 5 -4.69 -0.07 11.73
CA ASN A 5 -5.42 -0.76 12.81
C ASN A 5 -4.54 -1.74 13.61
N GLY A 6 -3.23 -1.74 13.35
CA GLY A 6 -2.23 -2.53 14.05
C GLY A 6 -2.00 -3.91 13.42
N PHE A 7 -0.85 -4.49 13.76
CA PHE A 7 -0.44 -5.83 13.36
C PHE A 7 -0.20 -6.66 14.64
N TYR A 8 -1.16 -7.48 15.03
CA TYR A 8 -1.20 -8.14 16.33
C TYR A 8 -0.97 -9.64 16.31
N GLY A 9 -0.67 -10.18 15.15
CA GLY A 9 -0.36 -11.59 14.96
C GLY A 9 1.12 -11.86 14.71
N ASP A 10 1.42 -13.08 14.31
CA ASP A 10 2.75 -13.49 13.84
C ASP A 10 2.93 -13.01 12.38
N TRP A 11 3.80 -12.05 12.16
CA TRP A 11 4.06 -11.47 10.82
C TRP A 11 4.51 -12.52 9.78
N THR A 12 5.03 -13.68 10.24
CA THR A 12 5.40 -14.78 9.35
C THR A 12 4.21 -15.64 8.90
N LYS A 13 3.03 -15.42 9.50
CA LYS A 13 1.81 -16.21 9.27
C LYS A 13 0.59 -15.34 8.96
N PRO A 14 0.66 -14.44 7.96
CA PRO A 14 -0.43 -13.50 7.69
C PRO A 14 -1.77 -14.20 7.40
N GLY A 15 -1.75 -15.35 6.74
CA GLY A 15 -2.97 -16.13 6.48
C GLY A 15 -3.67 -16.68 7.72
N VAL A 16 -2.93 -16.87 8.84
CA VAL A 16 -3.49 -17.26 10.15
C VAL A 16 -4.08 -16.03 10.84
N ASN A 17 -3.36 -14.91 10.82
CA ASN A 17 -3.76 -13.67 11.48
C ASN A 17 -5.15 -13.21 11.02
N ILE A 18 -5.38 -13.15 9.72
CA ILE A 18 -6.66 -12.68 9.14
C ILE A 18 -7.85 -13.61 9.41
N THR A 19 -7.62 -14.78 9.98
CA THR A 19 -8.68 -15.75 10.38
C THR A 19 -8.78 -15.95 11.89
N SER A 20 -7.86 -15.38 12.66
CA SER A 20 -7.84 -15.47 14.12
C SER A 20 -8.79 -14.43 14.73
N SER A 21 -9.81 -14.88 15.45
CA SER A 21 -10.72 -13.98 16.18
C SER A 21 -9.95 -13.11 17.18
N GLU A 22 -8.98 -13.70 17.91
CA GLU A 22 -8.17 -12.97 18.89
C GLU A 22 -7.36 -11.82 18.24
N VAL A 23 -6.77 -12.05 17.06
CA VAL A 23 -6.03 -11.00 16.32
C VAL A 23 -6.98 -9.91 15.83
N ILE A 24 -8.14 -10.29 15.30
CA ILE A 24 -9.17 -9.36 14.83
C ILE A 24 -9.70 -8.51 16.00
N ASP A 25 -9.99 -9.12 17.14
CA ASP A 25 -10.47 -8.42 18.34
C ASP A 25 -9.43 -7.41 18.86
N ARG A 26 -8.15 -7.74 18.83
CA ARG A 26 -7.06 -6.80 19.16
C ARG A 26 -7.00 -5.63 18.19
N SER A 27 -7.16 -5.89 16.89
CA SER A 27 -7.24 -4.83 15.88
C SER A 27 -8.43 -3.90 16.11
N PHE A 28 -9.59 -4.45 16.45
CA PHE A 28 -10.79 -3.66 16.75
C PHE A 28 -10.61 -2.80 18.00
N LYS A 29 -10.04 -3.38 19.07
CA LYS A 29 -9.69 -2.62 20.27
C LYS A 29 -8.75 -1.47 19.97
N ALA A 30 -7.72 -1.68 19.15
CA ALA A 30 -6.83 -0.61 18.72
C ALA A 30 -7.57 0.47 17.91
N MET A 31 -8.49 0.09 17.03
CA MET A 31 -9.31 1.06 16.30
C MET A 31 -10.16 1.90 17.25
N ASP A 32 -10.74 1.32 18.30
CA ASP A 32 -11.51 2.06 19.31
C ASP A 32 -10.63 3.06 20.06
N GLU A 33 -9.48 2.63 20.57
CA GLU A 33 -8.52 3.49 21.28
C GLU A 33 -7.96 4.62 20.41
N LEU A 34 -7.66 4.33 19.14
CA LEU A 34 -7.19 5.32 18.18
C LEU A 34 -8.31 6.31 17.80
N THR A 35 -9.53 5.84 17.68
CA THR A 35 -10.70 6.69 17.43
C THR A 35 -10.92 7.67 18.58
N GLU A 36 -10.89 7.21 19.82
CA GLU A 36 -11.02 8.07 21.01
C GLU A 36 -9.98 9.19 21.02
N LYS A 37 -8.73 8.86 20.64
CA LYS A 37 -7.63 9.83 20.66
C LYS A 37 -7.63 10.76 19.43
N TYR A 38 -7.89 10.25 18.23
CA TYR A 38 -7.53 10.91 16.98
C TYR A 38 -8.70 11.24 16.05
N ALA A 39 -9.94 10.74 16.29
CA ALA A 39 -11.06 10.97 15.38
C ALA A 39 -11.36 12.46 15.11
N ARG A 40 -11.10 13.32 16.10
CA ARG A 40 -11.29 14.77 16.03
C ARG A 40 -10.25 15.51 15.15
N HIS A 41 -9.14 14.87 14.84
CA HIS A 41 -8.08 15.53 14.05
C HIS A 41 -8.47 15.59 12.56
N LYS A 42 -8.45 16.77 11.99
CA LYS A 42 -8.77 17.02 10.57
C LYS A 42 -7.84 16.24 9.61
N SER A 43 -6.61 15.95 10.04
CA SER A 43 -5.65 15.17 9.26
C SER A 43 -5.93 13.66 9.25
N PHE A 44 -6.80 13.15 10.12
CA PHE A 44 -7.22 11.77 10.10
C PHE A 44 -8.18 11.55 8.93
N TYR A 45 -7.68 10.94 7.87
CA TYR A 45 -8.40 10.73 6.63
C TYR A 45 -9.04 9.33 6.55
N GLY A 46 -8.36 8.32 7.08
CA GLY A 46 -8.87 6.97 6.98
C GLY A 46 -8.01 5.93 7.70
N TRP A 47 -8.42 4.67 7.52
CA TRP A 47 -7.80 3.48 8.08
C TRP A 47 -6.98 2.74 7.05
N TYR A 48 -5.80 2.26 7.42
CA TYR A 48 -5.00 1.31 6.68
C TYR A 48 -5.05 -0.06 7.37
N PHE A 49 -5.37 -1.10 6.62
CA PHE A 49 -5.35 -2.47 7.12
C PHE A 49 -4.01 -3.11 6.73
N PRO A 50 -3.05 -3.22 7.67
CA PRO A 50 -1.66 -3.56 7.37
C PRO A 50 -1.39 -5.05 7.16
N ASP A 51 -2.38 -5.93 7.35
CA ASP A 51 -2.25 -7.35 7.03
C ASP A 51 -2.19 -7.53 5.50
N GLU A 52 -1.02 -7.27 4.93
CA GLU A 52 -0.80 -7.36 3.50
C GLU A 52 -1.00 -8.80 3.00
N THR A 53 -1.68 -8.93 1.88
CA THR A 53 -1.91 -10.23 1.25
C THR A 53 -1.25 -10.33 -0.11
N CYS A 54 -0.84 -11.56 -0.45
CA CYS A 54 -0.43 -11.91 -1.80
C CYS A 54 -1.66 -12.12 -2.68
N ILE A 55 -1.78 -11.31 -3.72
CA ILE A 55 -2.87 -11.40 -4.70
C ILE A 55 -2.48 -12.17 -5.97
N ILE A 56 -1.50 -13.06 -5.89
CA ILE A 56 -1.19 -13.98 -7.00
C ILE A 56 -2.48 -14.67 -7.42
N LEU A 57 -2.82 -14.50 -8.70
CA LEU A 57 -4.08 -14.90 -9.32
C LEU A 57 -5.29 -14.06 -8.89
N ARG A 58 -5.60 -13.90 -7.60
CA ARG A 58 -6.75 -13.16 -7.06
C ARG A 58 -6.67 -12.95 -5.56
N PHE A 59 -7.56 -12.13 -5.02
CA PHE A 59 -7.80 -12.03 -3.57
C PHE A 59 -8.32 -13.36 -3.01
N SER A 60 -7.79 -13.79 -1.87
CA SER A 60 -8.30 -14.95 -1.15
C SER A 60 -9.63 -14.63 -0.44
N GLY A 61 -10.53 -15.59 -0.33
CA GLY A 61 -11.81 -15.41 0.37
C GLY A 61 -11.63 -15.02 1.84
N ASN A 62 -10.62 -15.56 2.53
CA ASN A 62 -10.33 -15.20 3.92
C ASN A 62 -9.89 -13.74 4.04
N PHE A 63 -9.02 -13.27 3.13
CA PHE A 63 -8.61 -11.87 3.13
C PHE A 63 -9.77 -10.93 2.85
N MET A 64 -10.62 -11.24 1.86
CA MET A 64 -11.81 -10.44 1.57
C MET A 64 -12.74 -10.36 2.78
N LYS A 65 -12.95 -11.48 3.48
CA LYS A 65 -13.75 -11.52 4.71
C LYS A 65 -13.13 -10.63 5.81
N TYR A 66 -11.82 -10.71 6.02
CA TYR A 66 -11.09 -9.88 6.98
C TYR A 66 -11.23 -8.39 6.66
N VAL A 67 -10.95 -7.99 5.41
CA VAL A 67 -11.08 -6.59 4.97
C VAL A 67 -12.50 -6.07 5.18
N ASN A 68 -13.52 -6.85 4.79
CA ASN A 68 -14.90 -6.45 4.94
C ASN A 68 -15.32 -6.33 6.43
N LEU A 69 -14.79 -7.18 7.32
CA LEU A 69 -15.00 -7.05 8.77
C LEU A 69 -14.36 -5.76 9.32
N CYS A 70 -13.12 -5.47 8.96
CA CYS A 70 -12.44 -4.25 9.38
C CYS A 70 -13.14 -2.99 8.83
N SER A 71 -13.59 -3.03 7.58
CA SER A 71 -14.34 -1.92 6.98
C SER A 71 -15.70 -1.72 7.67
N ALA A 72 -16.42 -2.79 8.00
CA ALA A 72 -17.66 -2.69 8.77
C ALA A 72 -17.43 -2.01 10.12
N ARG A 73 -16.37 -2.39 10.85
CA ARG A 73 -15.97 -1.73 12.10
C ARG A 73 -15.61 -0.27 11.90
N CYS A 74 -14.85 0.05 10.86
CA CYS A 74 -14.52 1.43 10.51
C CYS A 74 -15.78 2.28 10.31
N ARG A 75 -16.76 1.79 9.54
CA ARG A 75 -18.01 2.51 9.27
C ARG A 75 -18.88 2.68 10.52
N GLU A 76 -18.80 1.76 11.47
CA GLU A 76 -19.49 1.85 12.75
C GLU A 76 -18.92 2.97 13.62
N ILE A 77 -17.58 3.05 13.77
CA ILE A 77 -16.92 3.96 14.71
C ILE A 77 -16.50 5.29 14.09
N THR A 78 -16.28 5.32 12.77
CA THR A 78 -15.81 6.50 12.02
C THR A 78 -16.42 6.51 10.61
N PRO A 79 -17.74 6.73 10.46
CA PRO A 79 -18.47 6.53 9.19
C PRO A 79 -18.03 7.42 8.04
N ASP A 80 -17.38 8.55 8.33
CA ASP A 80 -16.85 9.51 7.36
C ASP A 80 -15.41 9.19 6.89
N LYS A 81 -14.75 8.20 7.53
CA LYS A 81 -13.35 7.87 7.23
C LYS A 81 -13.25 6.82 6.12
N LYS A 82 -12.14 6.90 5.38
CA LYS A 82 -11.84 6.03 4.25
C LYS A 82 -11.06 4.79 4.68
N THR A 83 -11.02 3.78 3.81
CA THR A 83 -10.30 2.53 4.05
C THR A 83 -9.32 2.25 2.93
N LEU A 84 -8.13 1.74 3.28
CA LEU A 84 -7.01 1.46 2.38
C LEU A 84 -6.41 0.09 2.67
N ILE A 85 -6.09 -0.65 1.61
CA ILE A 85 -5.24 -1.85 1.64
C ILE A 85 -4.09 -1.71 0.64
N ALA A 86 -2.94 -2.38 0.89
CA ALA A 86 -1.78 -2.39 0.02
C ALA A 86 -1.30 -3.82 -0.29
N PRO A 87 -1.96 -4.55 -1.21
CA PRO A 87 -1.60 -5.92 -1.55
C PRO A 87 -0.34 -6.01 -2.40
N TYR A 88 0.39 -7.15 -2.30
CA TYR A 88 1.52 -7.50 -3.15
C TYR A 88 1.22 -8.70 -4.06
N GLY A 89 2.13 -9.06 -4.98
CA GLY A 89 1.90 -10.09 -6.01
C GLY A 89 1.17 -9.54 -7.23
N THR A 90 1.25 -8.25 -7.42
CA THR A 90 0.57 -7.46 -8.44
C THR A 90 0.89 -7.93 -9.87
N ASN A 91 2.13 -8.29 -10.14
CA ASN A 91 2.60 -8.73 -11.45
C ASN A 91 1.95 -10.05 -11.92
N LEU A 92 1.56 -10.93 -10.98
CA LEU A 92 0.98 -12.25 -11.24
C LEU A 92 -0.54 -12.30 -11.11
N THR A 93 -1.19 -11.15 -10.89
CA THR A 93 -2.64 -11.06 -10.77
C THR A 93 -3.34 -11.34 -12.10
N LEU A 94 -4.37 -12.19 -12.08
CA LEU A 94 -5.22 -12.45 -13.24
C LEU A 94 -6.47 -11.58 -13.19
N THR A 95 -6.52 -10.54 -14.01
CA THR A 95 -7.65 -9.60 -14.06
C THR A 95 -8.84 -10.13 -14.90
N ASN A 96 -9.26 -11.36 -14.62
CA ASN A 96 -10.42 -12.01 -15.25
C ASN A 96 -11.74 -11.69 -14.50
N SER A 97 -12.86 -12.28 -14.95
CA SER A 97 -14.17 -12.06 -14.31
C SER A 97 -14.17 -12.34 -12.81
N LYS A 98 -13.54 -13.43 -12.36
CA LYS A 98 -13.46 -13.79 -10.94
C LYS A 98 -12.68 -12.74 -10.11
N TYR A 99 -11.69 -12.10 -10.70
CA TYR A 99 -10.99 -11.01 -10.05
C TYR A 99 -11.84 -9.75 -9.96
N ILE A 100 -12.59 -9.44 -11.03
CA ILE A 100 -13.53 -8.31 -11.08
C ILE A 100 -14.64 -8.49 -10.05
N ASP A 101 -15.21 -9.69 -9.94
CA ASP A 101 -16.22 -10.03 -8.95
C ASP A 101 -15.67 -9.87 -7.51
N ALA A 102 -14.43 -10.30 -7.28
CA ALA A 102 -13.75 -10.11 -6.01
C ALA A 102 -13.55 -8.63 -5.67
N LEU A 103 -13.10 -7.81 -6.62
CA LEU A 103 -12.99 -6.36 -6.45
C LEU A 103 -14.33 -5.72 -6.11
N ALA A 104 -15.41 -6.10 -6.81
CA ALA A 104 -16.76 -5.58 -6.56
C ALA A 104 -17.28 -5.95 -5.17
N SER A 105 -16.80 -7.07 -4.60
CA SER A 105 -17.21 -7.58 -3.28
C SER A 105 -16.36 -7.04 -2.12
N LEU A 106 -15.22 -6.39 -2.39
CA LEU A 106 -14.38 -5.79 -1.36
C LEU A 106 -14.97 -4.45 -0.89
N ASP A 107 -15.27 -4.36 0.40
CA ASP A 107 -15.71 -3.12 1.03
C ASP A 107 -14.53 -2.26 1.46
N VAL A 108 -13.80 -1.72 0.48
CA VAL A 108 -12.66 -0.82 0.69
C VAL A 108 -12.73 0.36 -0.27
N ASP A 109 -12.26 1.53 0.16
CA ASP A 109 -12.28 2.74 -0.68
C ASP A 109 -11.09 2.78 -1.64
N PHE A 110 -9.90 2.36 -1.19
CA PHE A 110 -8.65 2.44 -1.96
C PHE A 110 -7.87 1.13 -1.91
N ILE A 111 -7.30 0.75 -3.05
CA ILE A 111 -6.35 -0.36 -3.14
C ILE A 111 -5.06 0.18 -3.75
N ALA A 112 -4.00 0.28 -2.94
CA ALA A 112 -2.67 0.70 -3.35
C ALA A 112 -1.84 -0.54 -3.73
N TYR A 113 -1.74 -0.83 -5.01
CA TYR A 113 -1.00 -1.99 -5.50
C TYR A 113 0.50 -1.71 -5.45
N GLN A 114 1.25 -2.56 -4.77
CA GLN A 114 2.71 -2.52 -4.77
C GLN A 114 3.23 -2.83 -6.17
N ASP A 115 4.13 -1.99 -6.69
CA ASP A 115 4.71 -2.18 -8.02
C ASP A 115 5.79 -3.28 -8.07
N GLU A 116 6.32 -3.66 -6.90
CA GLU A 116 7.28 -4.75 -6.68
C GLU A 116 8.59 -4.61 -7.50
N ILE A 117 9.00 -3.38 -7.81
CA ILE A 117 10.22 -3.11 -8.59
C ILE A 117 11.44 -3.14 -7.70
N GLY A 118 11.40 -2.55 -6.51
CA GLY A 118 12.49 -2.57 -5.53
C GLY A 118 12.81 -3.98 -5.05
N VAL A 119 11.78 -4.80 -4.83
CA VAL A 119 11.93 -6.25 -4.50
C VAL A 119 12.25 -7.14 -5.70
N LYS A 120 12.55 -6.55 -6.87
CA LYS A 120 12.99 -7.23 -8.11
C LYS A 120 12.00 -8.25 -8.69
N LYS A 121 10.74 -8.23 -8.31
CA LYS A 121 9.68 -9.12 -8.86
C LYS A 121 9.07 -8.57 -10.14
N THR A 122 9.12 -7.25 -10.33
CA THR A 122 8.63 -6.55 -11.52
C THR A 122 9.76 -5.74 -12.14
N ARG A 123 9.82 -5.66 -13.46
CA ARG A 123 10.71 -4.75 -14.18
C ARG A 123 9.99 -3.43 -14.46
N VAL A 124 10.70 -2.30 -14.45
CA VAL A 124 10.11 -0.97 -14.70
C VAL A 124 9.24 -0.95 -15.96
N TRP A 125 9.71 -1.52 -17.06
CA TRP A 125 8.96 -1.56 -18.34
C TRP A 125 7.68 -2.40 -18.30
N GLN A 126 7.47 -3.23 -17.26
CA GLN A 126 6.26 -4.06 -17.11
C GLN A 126 5.14 -3.33 -16.37
N SER A 127 5.49 -2.33 -15.53
CA SER A 127 4.53 -1.69 -14.63
C SER A 127 3.38 -1.01 -15.39
N GLU A 128 3.63 -0.37 -16.52
CA GLU A 128 2.60 0.23 -17.35
C GLU A 128 1.53 -0.80 -17.75
N LYS A 129 1.94 -1.92 -18.32
CA LYS A 129 1.01 -2.98 -18.75
C LYS A 129 0.24 -3.58 -17.56
N ILE A 130 0.90 -3.71 -16.41
CA ILE A 130 0.27 -4.23 -15.18
C ILE A 130 -0.82 -3.28 -14.72
N PHE A 131 -0.52 -2.00 -14.56
CA PHE A 131 -1.48 -1.00 -14.08
C PHE A 131 -2.59 -0.74 -15.11
N ALA A 132 -2.31 -0.79 -16.40
CA ALA A 132 -3.33 -0.70 -17.44
C ALA A 132 -4.39 -1.82 -17.34
N ARG A 133 -3.97 -3.07 -17.05
CA ARG A 133 -4.93 -4.18 -16.87
C ARG A 133 -5.71 -4.08 -15.55
N LEU A 134 -5.06 -3.60 -14.47
CA LEU A 134 -5.74 -3.35 -13.20
C LEU A 134 -6.80 -2.26 -13.35
N LYS A 135 -6.46 -1.16 -14.03
CA LYS A 135 -7.43 -0.08 -14.30
C LYS A 135 -8.68 -0.59 -14.99
N LYS A 136 -8.52 -1.41 -16.03
CA LYS A 136 -9.66 -2.03 -16.73
C LYS A 136 -10.52 -2.91 -15.81
N ALA A 137 -9.89 -3.60 -14.85
CA ALA A 137 -10.64 -4.41 -13.88
C ALA A 137 -11.37 -3.53 -12.86
N HIS A 138 -10.74 -2.48 -12.36
CA HIS A 138 -11.35 -1.51 -11.45
C HIS A 138 -12.53 -0.78 -12.10
N ASP A 139 -12.38 -0.34 -13.35
CA ASP A 139 -13.48 0.32 -14.10
C ASP A 139 -14.70 -0.59 -14.23
N LYS A 140 -14.49 -1.89 -14.43
CA LYS A 140 -15.59 -2.86 -14.51
C LYS A 140 -16.18 -3.19 -13.16
N ALA A 141 -15.39 -3.24 -12.10
CA ALA A 141 -15.86 -3.50 -10.75
C ALA A 141 -16.63 -2.31 -10.16
N GLY A 142 -16.24 -1.07 -10.51
CA GLY A 142 -16.92 0.17 -10.11
C GLY A 142 -16.94 0.41 -8.60
N ARG A 143 -15.93 -0.09 -7.86
CA ARG A 143 -15.95 -0.05 -6.39
C ARG A 143 -14.80 0.75 -5.80
N ALA A 144 -13.63 0.17 -5.60
CA ALA A 144 -12.48 0.82 -5.01
C ALA A 144 -11.71 1.67 -6.04
N ALA A 145 -11.14 2.80 -5.63
CA ALA A 145 -10.20 3.54 -6.45
C ALA A 145 -8.84 2.82 -6.51
N LEU A 146 -8.21 2.84 -7.67
CA LEU A 146 -6.91 2.23 -7.90
C LEU A 146 -5.80 3.22 -7.54
N TRP A 147 -4.96 2.85 -6.57
CA TRP A 147 -3.73 3.57 -6.24
C TRP A 147 -2.52 2.73 -6.61
N ALA A 148 -1.40 3.38 -6.87
CA ALA A 148 -0.10 2.74 -7.03
C ALA A 148 0.74 3.00 -5.78
N ASP A 149 1.36 1.95 -5.24
CA ASP A 149 2.39 2.04 -4.21
C ASP A 149 3.73 1.68 -4.86
N ILE A 150 4.54 2.69 -5.14
CA ILE A 150 5.82 2.52 -5.82
C ILE A 150 6.94 2.36 -4.81
N GLU A 151 7.81 1.38 -5.02
CA GLU A 151 8.95 1.10 -4.16
C GLU A 151 10.11 2.03 -4.49
N LEU A 152 10.50 2.88 -3.51
CA LEU A 152 11.54 3.92 -3.65
C LEU A 152 12.93 3.42 -3.30
N PHE A 153 13.12 2.12 -3.16
CA PHE A 153 14.34 1.50 -2.67
C PHE A 153 14.93 0.48 -3.64
N ASP A 154 16.21 0.24 -3.49
CA ASP A 154 16.92 -0.95 -3.95
C ASP A 154 17.51 -1.68 -2.76
N PHE A 155 17.80 -2.98 -2.90
CA PHE A 155 18.58 -3.72 -1.91
C PHE A 155 20.07 -3.51 -2.15
N GLU A 156 20.82 -3.22 -1.09
CA GLU A 156 22.28 -3.12 -1.12
C GLU A 156 22.93 -4.40 -1.67
N GLY A 157 22.35 -5.55 -1.37
CA GLY A 157 22.80 -6.87 -1.77
C GLY A 157 21.66 -7.83 -2.05
N MET A 158 21.59 -8.93 -1.29
CA MET A 158 20.56 -9.95 -1.49
C MET A 158 19.19 -9.43 -1.06
N VAL A 159 18.19 -9.58 -1.95
CA VAL A 159 16.79 -9.22 -1.71
C VAL A 159 16.27 -9.86 -0.41
N TYR A 160 15.63 -9.07 0.43
CA TYR A 160 15.15 -9.40 1.78
C TYR A 160 16.23 -9.76 2.82
N LYS A 161 17.53 -9.66 2.50
CA LYS A 161 18.63 -10.03 3.40
C LYS A 161 19.70 -8.95 3.55
N SER A 162 19.52 -7.81 2.92
CA SER A 162 20.41 -6.66 3.01
C SER A 162 19.63 -5.38 3.27
N ALA A 163 20.34 -4.28 3.55
CA ALA A 163 19.74 -2.98 3.80
C ALA A 163 18.99 -2.47 2.55
N LEU A 164 18.02 -1.60 2.78
CA LEU A 164 17.36 -0.83 1.74
C LEU A 164 18.14 0.45 1.50
N LEU A 165 18.49 0.71 0.27
CA LEU A 165 19.12 1.96 -0.20
C LEU A 165 18.10 2.77 -0.99
N PRO A 166 18.18 4.10 -0.99
CA PRO A 166 17.43 4.93 -1.92
C PRO A 166 17.66 4.50 -3.36
N ALA A 167 16.59 4.34 -4.11
CA ALA A 167 16.68 4.02 -5.52
C ALA A 167 17.13 5.22 -6.35
N ASP A 168 17.71 4.97 -7.53
CA ASP A 168 17.99 5.99 -8.50
C ASP A 168 16.72 6.75 -8.89
N PHE A 169 16.77 8.09 -8.86
CA PHE A 169 15.62 8.93 -9.16
C PHE A 169 15.09 8.73 -10.59
N GLU A 170 15.95 8.49 -11.58
CA GLU A 170 15.52 8.19 -12.95
C GLU A 170 14.63 6.94 -13.00
N ARG A 171 14.93 5.91 -12.17
CA ARG A 171 14.07 4.74 -12.03
C ARG A 171 12.70 5.12 -11.46
N ILE A 172 12.69 5.94 -10.40
CA ILE A 172 11.44 6.39 -9.75
C ILE A 172 10.60 7.24 -10.70
N GLU A 173 11.21 8.17 -11.43
CA GLU A 173 10.51 8.99 -12.43
C GLU A 173 9.83 8.12 -13.49
N ARG A 174 10.51 7.07 -13.96
CA ARG A 174 9.92 6.09 -14.91
C ARG A 174 8.78 5.27 -14.27
N GLN A 175 8.91 4.88 -12.99
CA GLN A 175 7.83 4.21 -12.26
C GLN A 175 6.59 5.11 -12.21
N ILE A 176 6.75 6.37 -11.81
CA ILE A 176 5.67 7.36 -11.78
C ILE A 176 5.03 7.51 -13.16
N ALA A 177 5.84 7.75 -14.20
CA ALA A 177 5.34 7.94 -15.57
C ALA A 177 4.53 6.74 -16.08
N ASN A 178 4.96 5.52 -15.75
CA ASN A 178 4.29 4.29 -16.19
C ASN A 178 2.94 4.05 -15.51
N VAL A 179 2.78 4.44 -14.24
CA VAL A 179 1.56 4.15 -13.48
C VAL A 179 0.58 5.32 -13.46
N ALA A 180 1.05 6.56 -13.61
CA ALA A 180 0.24 7.78 -13.55
C ALA A 180 -1.00 7.79 -14.48
N PRO A 181 -0.95 7.28 -15.71
CA PRO A 181 -2.13 7.24 -16.58
C PRO A 181 -3.26 6.33 -16.09
N TYR A 182 -2.99 5.46 -15.13
CA TYR A 182 -3.91 4.39 -14.70
C TYR A 182 -4.31 4.50 -13.24
N ALA A 183 -3.49 5.11 -12.39
CA ALA A 183 -3.74 5.21 -10.95
C ALA A 183 -4.37 6.56 -10.59
N ASP A 184 -5.38 6.53 -9.73
CA ASP A 184 -6.02 7.76 -9.20
C ASP A 184 -5.10 8.51 -8.23
N LYS A 185 -4.14 7.80 -7.63
CA LYS A 185 -3.08 8.35 -6.77
C LYS A 185 -1.86 7.44 -6.78
N ILE A 186 -0.70 8.06 -6.62
CA ILE A 186 0.58 7.37 -6.41
C ILE A 186 1.05 7.69 -4.99
N ILE A 187 1.42 6.67 -4.25
CA ILE A 187 2.13 6.76 -2.98
C ILE A 187 3.49 6.07 -3.13
N GLY A 188 4.43 6.41 -2.26
CA GLY A 188 5.77 5.82 -2.33
C GLY A 188 6.16 5.15 -1.01
N TYR A 189 6.63 3.92 -1.09
CA TYR A 189 7.21 3.20 0.01
C TYR A 189 8.74 3.30 -0.06
N GLN A 190 9.41 4.00 0.84
CA GLN A 190 8.88 4.82 1.93
C GLN A 190 9.67 6.14 2.07
N TYR A 191 9.13 7.08 2.81
CA TYR A 191 9.82 8.35 3.06
C TYR A 191 10.97 8.20 4.07
N ILE A 192 10.66 7.61 5.25
CA ILE A 192 11.64 7.46 6.34
C ILE A 192 12.78 6.54 5.89
N GLY A 193 14.02 7.05 6.01
CA GLY A 193 15.22 6.32 5.67
C GLY A 193 15.60 6.32 4.18
N LEU A 194 14.70 6.73 3.28
CA LEU A 194 14.96 6.77 1.84
C LEU A 194 14.91 8.18 1.25
N MET A 195 14.15 9.10 1.86
CA MET A 195 14.03 10.50 1.42
C MET A 195 14.10 11.43 2.63
N ASN A 196 15.26 11.59 3.26
CA ASN A 196 15.43 12.52 4.37
C ASN A 196 16.01 13.85 3.87
N PRO A 197 15.45 15.02 4.26
CA PRO A 197 16.09 16.30 4.01
C PRO A 197 17.49 16.35 4.66
N GLU A 198 18.43 17.02 4.01
CA GLU A 198 19.80 17.15 4.51
C GLU A 198 19.87 17.83 5.89
N ASP A 199 18.97 18.80 6.13
CA ASP A 199 18.85 19.55 7.36
C ASP A 199 17.92 18.91 8.40
N SER A 200 17.53 17.64 8.20
CA SER A 200 16.69 16.92 9.15
C SER A 200 17.39 16.77 10.50
N GLY A 201 16.72 17.21 11.57
CA GLY A 201 17.22 17.02 12.95
C GLY A 201 17.29 15.56 13.40
N SER A 202 16.71 14.63 12.64
CA SER A 202 16.71 13.19 12.87
C SER A 202 16.94 12.47 11.53
N PHE A 203 18.19 12.37 11.15
CA PHE A 203 18.58 11.66 9.93
C PHE A 203 18.52 10.15 10.15
N ALA A 204 17.89 9.43 9.23
CA ALA A 204 17.78 7.98 9.26
C ALA A 204 18.07 7.39 7.86
N GLY A 205 18.62 6.18 7.81
CA GLY A 205 18.92 5.50 6.56
C GLY A 205 20.28 5.85 5.96
N HIS A 206 20.43 5.63 4.67
CA HIS A 206 21.67 5.88 3.94
C HIS A 206 21.86 7.36 3.59
N GLU A 207 23.11 7.82 3.49
CA GLU A 207 23.46 9.22 3.17
C GLU A 207 22.86 9.70 1.84
N SER A 208 22.70 8.82 0.85
CA SER A 208 22.06 9.16 -0.44
C SER A 208 20.58 9.49 -0.35
N SER A 209 19.96 9.33 0.82
CA SER A 209 18.54 9.69 1.02
C SER A 209 18.29 11.20 0.88
N ALA A 210 19.26 12.04 1.19
CA ALA A 210 19.18 13.47 1.01
C ALA A 210 19.16 13.85 -0.49
N GLU A 211 19.95 13.17 -1.31
CA GLU A 211 19.96 13.38 -2.75
C GLU A 211 18.64 12.96 -3.40
N LEU A 212 18.10 11.81 -3.02
CA LEU A 212 16.76 11.37 -3.50
C LEU A 212 15.67 12.37 -3.10
N TYR A 213 15.71 12.87 -1.84
CA TYR A 213 14.77 13.90 -1.40
C TYR A 213 14.87 15.17 -2.26
N ARG A 214 16.07 15.66 -2.52
CA ARG A 214 16.32 16.86 -3.34
C ARG A 214 15.78 16.68 -4.76
N GLN A 215 16.10 15.57 -5.41
CA GLN A 215 15.66 15.28 -6.78
C GLN A 215 14.14 15.17 -6.87
N TYR A 216 13.51 14.50 -5.91
CA TYR A 216 12.05 14.39 -5.85
C TYR A 216 11.37 15.74 -5.59
N ALA A 217 11.93 16.56 -4.69
CA ALA A 217 11.41 17.90 -4.43
C ALA A 217 11.52 18.83 -5.65
N GLU A 218 12.56 18.70 -6.47
CA GLU A 218 12.69 19.41 -7.74
C GLU A 218 11.67 18.91 -8.79
N TYR A 219 11.47 17.61 -8.84
CA TYR A 219 10.45 17.02 -9.74
C TYR A 219 9.04 17.54 -9.45
N LEU A 220 8.67 17.71 -8.19
CA LEU A 220 7.35 18.22 -7.80
C LEU A 220 7.12 19.71 -8.16
N LYS A 221 8.14 20.44 -8.57
CA LYS A 221 8.02 21.85 -9.00
C LYS A 221 7.73 21.99 -10.50
N LYS A 222 7.87 20.91 -11.26
CA LYS A 222 7.58 20.87 -12.72
C LYS A 222 6.08 20.70 -12.97
#